data_0fc8b250f40d8c699c56e3d281f70d5c
#
_entry.id   0fc8b250f40d8c699c56e3d281f70d5c
#
_cell.length_a   1.000
_cell.length_b   1.000
_cell.length_c   1.000
_cell.angle_alpha   90.00
_cell.angle_beta   90.00
_cell.angle_gamma   90.00
#
_symmetry.space_group_name_H-M   'P 1'
#
loop_
_entity.id
_entity.type
_entity.pdbx_description
1 polymer ?
#
loop_
_entity_poly.entity_id
_entity_poly.type
_entity_poly.pdbx_seq_one_letter_code
_entity_poly.pdbx_strand_id
1 'polypeptide(L)'
;MLDHVTLGVANFESAKRFYERALAPLGLKIRMGEEGVYWGFGRERPFFWIGATDDSHPASRAVHIAFAAETHSQVDAFYEAALAAGASDNAGSGYRDQYGRGYYAAFVIDPEGHNIEAVHYDPNS
;
A
#
# COMPACT_ATOMS: atom_id res chain seq x y z
N MET A 1 6.02 -14.49 12.10
CA MET A 1 4.99 -13.89 11.27
C MET A 1 4.79 -12.42 11.61
N LEU A 2 4.73 -11.58 10.62
CA LEU A 2 4.54 -10.15 10.83
C LEU A 2 3.09 -9.85 11.22
N ASP A 3 2.90 -9.11 12.31
CA ASP A 3 1.56 -8.71 12.73
C ASP A 3 1.16 -7.39 12.08
N HIS A 4 2.03 -6.41 12.14
CA HIS A 4 1.77 -5.11 11.53
C HIS A 4 3.07 -4.38 11.22
N VAL A 5 2.96 -3.34 10.40
CA VAL A 5 4.08 -2.49 10.03
C VAL A 5 3.62 -1.03 10.09
N THR A 6 4.52 -0.13 10.47
CA THR A 6 4.23 1.30 10.50
C THR A 6 5.16 2.03 9.55
N LEU A 7 4.56 2.87 8.71
CA LEU A 7 5.28 3.74 7.78
C LEU A 7 5.23 5.15 8.35
N GLY A 8 6.40 5.71 8.70
CA GLY A 8 6.47 7.11 9.12
C GLY A 8 6.39 8.01 7.89
N VAL A 9 5.49 8.98 7.91
CA VAL A 9 5.24 9.83 6.74
C VAL A 9 5.46 11.30 7.06
N ALA A 10 6.05 12.02 6.12
CA ALA A 10 6.34 13.44 6.30
C ALA A 10 5.09 14.30 6.11
N ASN A 11 4.23 13.96 5.16
CA ASN A 11 2.98 14.67 4.92
C ASN A 11 1.81 13.76 5.30
N PHE A 12 1.42 13.84 6.56
CA PHE A 12 0.46 12.92 7.15
C PHE A 12 -0.91 12.97 6.47
N GLU A 13 -1.46 14.18 6.24
CA GLU A 13 -2.78 14.31 5.62
C GLU A 13 -2.79 13.83 4.17
N SER A 14 -1.74 14.10 3.42
CA SER A 14 -1.61 13.63 2.06
C SER A 14 -1.50 12.10 2.01
N ALA A 15 -0.71 11.53 2.92
CA ALA A 15 -0.55 10.08 2.99
C ALA A 15 -1.88 9.41 3.36
N LYS A 16 -2.63 9.98 4.29
CA LYS A 16 -3.94 9.46 4.65
C LYS A 16 -4.86 9.38 3.43
N ARG A 17 -4.98 10.48 2.70
CA ARG A 17 -5.84 10.52 1.52
C ARG A 17 -5.40 9.53 0.45
N PHE A 18 -4.08 9.43 0.25
CA PHE A 18 -3.54 8.50 -0.73
C PHE A 18 -3.90 7.06 -0.39
N TYR A 19 -3.59 6.63 0.84
CA TYR A 19 -3.80 5.23 1.22
C TYR A 19 -5.28 4.87 1.36
N GLU A 20 -6.12 5.81 1.77
CA GLU A 20 -7.57 5.56 1.76
C GLU A 20 -8.07 5.19 0.36
N ARG A 21 -7.57 5.87 -0.66
CA ARG A 21 -7.99 5.62 -2.05
C ARG A 21 -7.31 4.40 -2.66
N ALA A 22 -6.01 4.29 -2.48
CA ALA A 22 -5.24 3.23 -3.10
C ALA A 22 -5.56 1.85 -2.52
N LEU A 23 -5.83 1.77 -1.22
CA LEU A 23 -6.08 0.50 -0.54
C LEU A 23 -7.56 0.08 -0.55
N ALA A 24 -8.48 0.99 -0.86
CA ALA A 24 -9.89 0.65 -0.91
C ALA A 24 -10.21 -0.51 -1.86
N PRO A 25 -9.64 -0.58 -3.08
CA PRO A 25 -9.90 -1.72 -3.96
C PRO A 25 -9.46 -3.06 -3.40
N LEU A 26 -8.54 -3.07 -2.43
CA LEU A 26 -8.09 -4.29 -1.78
C LEU A 26 -8.95 -4.65 -0.56
N GLY A 27 -9.98 -3.85 -0.28
CA GLY A 27 -10.84 -4.06 0.87
C GLY A 27 -10.27 -3.57 2.19
N LEU A 28 -9.24 -2.72 2.15
CA LEU A 28 -8.60 -2.20 3.35
C LEU A 28 -9.14 -0.81 3.66
N LYS A 29 -9.49 -0.58 4.91
CA LYS A 29 -10.04 0.69 5.39
C LYS A 29 -9.34 1.11 6.67
N ILE A 30 -9.48 2.39 7.01
CA ILE A 30 -9.05 2.86 8.34
C ILE A 30 -9.89 2.16 9.39
N ARG A 31 -9.23 1.52 10.34
CA ARG A 31 -9.87 0.76 11.42
C ARG A 31 -9.72 1.43 12.78
N MET A 32 -8.63 2.16 12.98
CA MET A 32 -8.42 2.92 14.19
C MET A 32 -7.33 3.93 13.97
N GLY A 33 -7.25 4.89 14.87
CA GLY A 33 -6.22 5.89 14.80
C GLY A 33 -6.58 7.12 15.62
N GLU A 34 -5.73 8.12 15.51
CA GLU A 34 -5.89 9.41 16.16
C GLU A 34 -5.48 10.48 15.18
N GLU A 35 -6.41 11.40 14.90
CA GLU A 35 -6.18 12.43 13.90
C GLU A 35 -4.89 13.20 14.19
N GLY A 36 -4.06 13.36 13.16
CA GLY A 36 -2.78 14.05 13.27
C GLY A 36 -1.66 13.21 13.82
N VAL A 37 -1.92 12.00 14.28
CA VAL A 37 -0.92 11.14 14.93
C VAL A 37 -0.67 9.85 14.16
N TYR A 38 -1.68 9.03 13.97
CA TYR A 38 -1.55 7.78 13.21
C TYR A 38 -2.90 7.27 12.73
N TRP A 39 -2.86 6.45 11.67
CA TRP A 39 -4.01 5.71 11.15
C TRP A 39 -3.61 4.29 10.82
N GLY A 40 -4.46 3.34 11.20
CA GLY A 40 -4.24 1.92 10.92
C GLY A 40 -5.27 1.40 9.94
N PHE A 41 -4.79 0.73 8.89
CA PHE A 41 -5.61 0.19 7.81
C PHE A 41 -5.66 -1.33 7.88
N GLY A 42 -6.80 -1.91 7.57
CA GLY A 42 -6.99 -3.35 7.52
C GLY A 42 -8.40 -3.72 7.13
N ARG A 43 -8.68 -5.02 7.04
CA ARG A 43 -10.06 -5.49 6.79
C ARG A 43 -10.87 -5.49 8.08
N GLU A 44 -10.42 -6.24 9.08
CA GLU A 44 -11.05 -6.28 10.41
C GLU A 44 -10.14 -5.62 11.44
N ARG A 45 -8.87 -6.00 11.43
CA ARG A 45 -7.86 -5.45 12.34
C ARG A 45 -6.84 -4.67 11.51
N PRO A 46 -6.33 -3.57 12.05
CA PRO A 46 -5.30 -2.83 11.33
C PRO A 46 -3.99 -3.62 11.31
N PHE A 47 -3.32 -3.61 10.16
CA PHE A 47 -2.00 -4.23 10.02
C PHE A 47 -1.02 -3.34 9.27
N PHE A 48 -1.51 -2.29 8.62
CA PHE A 48 -0.67 -1.31 7.97
C PHE A 48 -0.96 0.05 8.58
N TRP A 49 0.05 0.67 9.16
CA TRP A 49 -0.11 1.95 9.85
C TRP A 49 0.69 3.03 9.16
N ILE A 50 0.14 4.24 9.16
CA ILE A 50 0.92 5.44 8.84
C ILE A 50 1.00 6.26 10.12
N GLY A 51 2.18 6.82 10.37
CA GLY A 51 2.42 7.64 11.56
C GLY A 51 3.02 8.99 11.18
N ALA A 52 2.54 10.04 11.83
CA ALA A 52 3.10 11.37 11.66
C ALA A 52 4.53 11.38 12.20
N THR A 53 5.40 12.17 11.60
CA THR A 53 6.81 12.25 11.98
C THR A 53 7.16 13.65 12.45
N ASP A 54 8.30 13.74 13.13
CA ASP A 54 8.85 15.00 13.62
C ASP A 54 10.38 14.95 13.56
N ASP A 55 11.06 15.94 14.12
CA ASP A 55 12.51 16.01 14.09
C ASP A 55 13.19 14.85 14.82
N SER A 56 12.53 14.29 15.83
CA SER A 56 13.06 13.15 16.61
C SER A 56 12.74 11.81 15.95
N HIS A 57 11.72 11.78 15.10
CA HIS A 57 11.24 10.55 14.46
C HIS A 57 11.10 10.82 12.96
N PRO A 58 12.21 10.69 12.21
CA PRO A 58 12.19 11.03 10.78
C PRO A 58 11.31 10.09 9.96
N ALA A 59 10.84 10.58 8.83
CA ALA A 59 10.02 9.80 7.92
C ALA A 59 10.77 8.59 7.40
N SER A 60 10.03 7.51 7.12
CA SER A 60 10.57 6.30 6.49
C SER A 60 11.10 6.64 5.10
N ARG A 61 12.10 5.89 4.64
CA ARG A 61 12.74 6.12 3.33
C ARG A 61 12.90 4.81 2.59
N ALA A 62 12.61 4.88 1.29
CA ALA A 62 12.85 3.77 0.35
C ALA A 62 12.26 2.44 0.81
N VAL A 63 11.05 2.48 1.34
CA VAL A 63 10.36 1.27 1.80
C VAL A 63 9.66 0.60 0.62
N HIS A 64 9.60 -0.74 0.63
CA HIS A 64 8.83 -1.52 -0.31
C HIS A 64 7.84 -2.37 0.48
N ILE A 65 6.54 -2.19 0.19
CA ILE A 65 5.47 -2.94 0.83
C ILE A 65 4.58 -3.53 -0.25
N ALA A 66 4.32 -4.84 -0.16
CA ALA A 66 3.42 -5.54 -1.07
C ALA A 66 2.18 -5.96 -0.31
N PHE A 67 1.02 -5.57 -0.83
CA PHE A 67 -0.28 -5.94 -0.26
C PHE A 67 -0.83 -7.13 -1.05
N ALA A 68 -1.31 -8.14 -0.34
CA ALA A 68 -1.93 -9.29 -0.98
C ALA A 68 -3.32 -8.91 -1.52
N ALA A 69 -3.56 -9.23 -2.78
CA ALA A 69 -4.86 -9.04 -3.41
C ALA A 69 -5.52 -10.40 -3.63
N GLU A 70 -6.84 -10.42 -3.60
CA GLU A 70 -7.58 -11.67 -3.74
C GLU A 70 -7.82 -12.06 -5.20
N THR A 71 -7.75 -11.10 -6.11
CA THR A 71 -8.04 -11.31 -7.53
C THR A 71 -7.15 -10.43 -8.40
N HIS A 72 -7.02 -10.76 -9.68
CA HIS A 72 -6.38 -9.88 -10.66
C HIS A 72 -7.09 -8.54 -10.74
N SER A 73 -8.42 -8.55 -10.68
CA SER A 73 -9.21 -7.31 -10.73
C SER A 73 -8.85 -6.35 -9.60
N GLN A 74 -8.57 -6.88 -8.42
CA GLN A 74 -8.15 -6.04 -7.29
C GLN A 74 -6.77 -5.43 -7.54
N VAL A 75 -5.85 -6.19 -8.13
CA VAL A 75 -4.52 -5.65 -8.50
C VAL A 75 -4.68 -4.51 -9.49
N ASP A 76 -5.49 -4.73 -10.55
CA ASP A 76 -5.72 -3.72 -11.56
C ASP A 76 -6.38 -2.47 -10.96
N ALA A 77 -7.39 -2.66 -10.11
CA ALA A 77 -8.10 -1.56 -9.48
C ALA A 77 -7.21 -0.77 -8.52
N PHE A 78 -6.34 -1.46 -7.78
CA PHE A 78 -5.33 -0.81 -6.94
C PHE A 78 -4.45 0.12 -7.77
N TYR A 79 -3.93 -0.39 -8.87
CA TYR A 79 -3.03 0.37 -9.75
C TYR A 79 -3.71 1.66 -10.24
N GLU A 80 -4.93 1.53 -10.76
CA GLU A 80 -5.67 2.69 -11.28
C GLU A 80 -6.00 3.69 -10.16
N ALA A 81 -6.45 3.19 -9.00
CA ALA A 81 -6.80 4.06 -7.87
C ALA A 81 -5.57 4.78 -7.31
N ALA A 82 -4.44 4.08 -7.24
CA ALA A 82 -3.21 4.68 -6.73
C ALA A 82 -2.71 5.80 -7.65
N LEU A 83 -2.72 5.58 -8.96
CA LEU A 83 -2.33 6.63 -9.91
C LEU A 83 -3.26 7.83 -9.81
N ALA A 84 -4.57 7.59 -9.70
CA ALA A 84 -5.55 8.67 -9.55
C ALA A 84 -5.37 9.44 -8.25
N ALA A 85 -4.83 8.79 -7.23
CA ALA A 85 -4.60 9.39 -5.90
C ALA A 85 -3.23 10.06 -5.77
N GLY A 86 -2.40 10.06 -6.81
CA GLY A 86 -1.15 10.79 -6.81
C GLY A 86 0.13 9.97 -6.88
N ALA A 87 0.03 8.65 -6.99
CA ALA A 87 1.21 7.81 -7.17
C ALA A 87 1.75 7.92 -8.58
N SER A 88 3.02 7.56 -8.73
CA SER A 88 3.66 7.44 -10.04
C SER A 88 3.72 5.97 -10.43
N ASP A 89 3.67 5.70 -11.74
CA ASP A 89 3.83 4.36 -12.26
C ASP A 89 5.23 3.83 -11.96
N ASN A 90 5.30 2.59 -11.49
CA ASN A 90 6.59 1.90 -11.34
C ASN A 90 6.62 0.64 -12.20
N ALA A 91 5.49 -0.06 -12.33
CA ALA A 91 5.27 -1.12 -13.29
C ALA A 91 3.80 -1.52 -13.26
N GLY A 92 3.11 -1.38 -14.39
CA GLY A 92 1.69 -1.69 -14.49
C GLY A 92 1.37 -3.15 -14.25
N SER A 93 0.08 -3.45 -14.12
CA SER A 93 -0.41 -4.80 -13.83
C SER A 93 0.09 -5.82 -14.85
N GLY A 94 0.51 -6.95 -14.38
CA GLY A 94 0.95 -8.05 -15.23
C GLY A 94 1.63 -9.15 -14.44
N TYR A 95 1.92 -10.25 -15.14
CA TYR A 95 2.65 -11.35 -14.54
C TYR A 95 4.13 -11.02 -14.40
N ARG A 96 4.71 -11.49 -13.30
CA ARG A 96 6.14 -11.35 -12.99
C ARG A 96 6.70 -12.75 -12.71
N ASP A 97 6.91 -13.52 -13.76
CA ASP A 97 7.36 -14.91 -13.62
C ASP A 97 8.69 -15.01 -12.89
N GLN A 98 9.54 -13.98 -12.97
CA GLN A 98 10.81 -13.94 -12.27
C GLN A 98 10.66 -13.95 -10.74
N TYR A 99 9.49 -13.57 -10.22
CA TYR A 99 9.22 -13.60 -8.78
C TYR A 99 8.42 -14.81 -8.34
N GLY A 100 7.94 -15.60 -9.30
CA GLY A 100 7.20 -16.80 -9.00
C GLY A 100 6.13 -17.07 -10.05
N ARG A 101 5.80 -18.35 -10.22
CA ARG A 101 4.76 -18.74 -11.15
C ARG A 101 3.41 -18.22 -10.64
N GLY A 102 2.65 -17.59 -11.53
CA GLY A 102 1.35 -17.04 -11.17
C GLY A 102 1.39 -15.73 -10.39
N TYR A 103 2.56 -15.13 -10.28
CA TYR A 103 2.75 -13.86 -9.57
C TYR A 103 2.23 -12.71 -10.45
N TYR A 104 1.02 -12.22 -10.13
CA TYR A 104 0.39 -11.13 -10.87
C TYR A 104 0.38 -9.89 -9.99
N ALA A 105 1.03 -8.82 -10.43
CA ALA A 105 1.25 -7.67 -9.58
C ALA A 105 1.28 -6.35 -10.34
N ALA A 106 1.11 -5.27 -9.58
CA ALA A 106 1.30 -3.91 -10.06
C ALA A 106 2.09 -3.13 -9.01
N PHE A 107 2.94 -2.24 -9.46
CA PHE A 107 3.84 -1.46 -8.62
C PHE A 107 3.66 0.02 -8.89
N VAL A 108 3.58 0.81 -7.82
CA VAL A 108 3.52 2.27 -7.91
C VAL A 108 4.53 2.86 -6.94
N ILE A 109 4.87 4.14 -7.16
CA ILE A 109 5.65 4.91 -6.19
C ILE A 109 4.67 5.86 -5.50
N ASP A 110 4.57 5.77 -4.19
CA ASP A 110 3.65 6.62 -3.45
C ASP A 110 4.16 8.07 -3.41
N PRO A 111 3.35 9.04 -2.93
CA PRO A 111 3.77 10.44 -2.92
C PRO A 111 5.05 10.73 -2.15
N GLU A 112 5.49 9.84 -1.28
CA GLU A 112 6.73 10.02 -0.51
C GLU A 112 7.89 9.16 -1.02
N GLY A 113 7.73 8.52 -2.18
CA GLY A 113 8.81 7.79 -2.83
C GLY A 113 8.93 6.32 -2.48
N HIS A 114 7.93 5.74 -1.84
CA HIS A 114 7.96 4.32 -1.48
C HIS A 114 7.39 3.45 -2.60
N ASN A 115 7.97 2.26 -2.77
CA ASN A 115 7.53 1.27 -3.73
C ASN A 115 6.37 0.47 -3.10
N ILE A 116 5.17 0.70 -3.60
CA ILE A 116 3.96 0.05 -3.09
C ILE A 116 3.40 -0.87 -4.15
N GLU A 117 3.12 -2.09 -3.77
CA GLU A 117 2.73 -3.16 -4.68
C GLU A 117 1.43 -3.81 -4.23
N ALA A 118 0.62 -4.25 -5.18
CA ALA A 118 -0.44 -5.22 -4.91
C ALA A 118 -0.10 -6.48 -5.69
N VAL A 119 -0.24 -7.63 -5.07
CA VAL A 119 0.12 -8.91 -5.68
C VAL A 119 -0.94 -9.97 -5.42
N HIS A 120 -1.25 -10.75 -6.46
CA HIS A 120 -2.12 -11.92 -6.36
C HIS A 120 -1.38 -13.11 -6.94
N TYR A 121 -1.37 -14.20 -6.22
CA TYR A 121 -0.81 -15.45 -6.72
C TYR A 121 -1.93 -16.31 -7.28
N ASP A 122 -1.82 -16.68 -8.56
CA ASP A 122 -2.83 -17.55 -9.18
C ASP A 122 -2.86 -18.88 -8.44
N PRO A 123 -4.06 -19.42 -8.15
CA PRO A 123 -4.14 -20.74 -7.55
C PRO A 123 -3.59 -21.78 -8.51
N ASN A 124 -2.99 -22.82 -7.96
CA ASN A 124 -2.41 -23.94 -8.72
C ASN A 124 -1.19 -23.57 -9.56
N SER A 125 -0.48 -22.51 -9.16
CA SER A 125 0.74 -22.08 -9.85
C SER A 125 1.99 -22.77 -9.31
#